data_4538afd665c59e04e828dbbb291827b9
#
_entry.id   4538afd665c59e04e828dbbb291827b9
#
_cell.length_a   1.000
_cell.length_b   1.000
_cell.length_c   1.000
_cell.angle_alpha   90.00
_cell.angle_beta   90.00
_cell.angle_gamma   90.00
#
_symmetry.space_group_name_H-M   'P 1'
#
loop_
_entity.id
_entity.type
_entity.pdbx_description
1 polymer ?
#
loop_
_entity_poly.entity_id
_entity_poly.type
_entity_poly.pdbx_seq_one_letter_code
_entity_poly.pdbx_strand_id
1 'polypeptide(L)'
;RDLIARAFVEKGAVQCGFCTPGFVMRTKILLKENPDPTIDEIRTALKWHLCRCTGYKKIEKAIEYSAELIAENKCCDNNSHNKGVGDFMPKYEAFETAIGQRKFVNDMSFPGMLHGALRFSDHPRARVLKIDIAEALKCEGVEKIFTAADVPGDRIAGLIYKDWPLMIDVGETTKYIGDVLAGVVADNAENARRAARKIVVEYEVLTPVTDPHEALKQFSPQVHENHVNLLDNCVLKQGNADEIIAKSKYSYHNIFQTQRIEHAFLETESALATPDEDGVLLYSSGQGIYEDRRQVASILGLSEEMVRVILVPNGGGFGGKEDLSVQGHASLFAYLLKKPVKVTLTREESMIMHPKRHPVWMDITLACDEIGKLTAMKFLA
;
A
#
# COMPACT_ATOMS: atom_id res chain seq x y z
N ARG A 1 -0.31 17.14 26.65
CA ARG A 1 -0.50 16.40 25.38
C ARG A 1 -0.64 17.39 24.21
N ASP A 2 -1.50 18.36 24.31
CA ASP A 2 -1.84 19.27 23.21
C ASP A 2 -0.67 20.19 22.81
N LEU A 3 0.13 20.67 23.77
CA LEU A 3 1.37 21.38 23.50
C LEU A 3 2.35 20.52 22.71
N ILE A 4 2.58 19.27 23.12
CA ILE A 4 3.46 18.32 22.45
C ILE A 4 2.95 18.04 21.02
N ALA A 5 1.65 17.78 20.85
CA ALA A 5 1.06 17.57 19.53
C ALA A 5 1.26 18.78 18.60
N ARG A 6 1.10 20.00 19.12
CA ARG A 6 1.39 21.23 18.36
C ARG A 6 2.87 21.34 17.97
N ALA A 7 3.79 21.02 18.89
CA ALA A 7 5.22 20.99 18.59
C ALA A 7 5.56 19.99 17.47
N PHE A 8 4.91 18.82 17.47
CA PHE A 8 5.05 17.84 16.37
C PHE A 8 4.56 18.38 15.03
N VAL A 9 3.43 19.09 15.03
CA VAL A 9 2.91 19.75 13.82
C VAL A 9 3.87 20.82 13.32
N GLU A 10 4.32 21.71 14.20
CA GLU A 10 5.20 22.84 13.86
C GLU A 10 6.56 22.38 13.33
N LYS A 11 7.15 21.33 13.91
CA LYS A 11 8.41 20.77 13.41
C LYS A 11 8.23 19.84 12.20
N GLY A 12 6.99 19.70 11.67
CA GLY A 12 6.67 18.84 10.53
C GLY A 12 6.92 17.35 10.80
N ALA A 13 6.76 16.94 12.05
CA ALA A 13 6.92 15.55 12.50
C ALA A 13 5.67 14.67 12.23
N VAL A 14 4.61 15.24 11.66
CA VAL A 14 3.39 14.54 11.28
C VAL A 14 3.36 14.38 9.76
N GLN A 15 3.81 13.23 9.22
CA GLN A 15 3.65 12.90 7.82
C GLN A 15 2.34 12.14 7.59
N CYS A 16 2.32 10.81 7.45
CA CYS A 16 1.04 10.09 7.37
C CYS A 16 0.24 10.23 8.68
N GLY A 17 0.91 10.26 9.82
CA GLY A 17 0.31 10.49 11.14
C GLY A 17 -0.13 9.24 11.88
N PHE A 18 -0.09 8.07 11.24
CA PHE A 18 -0.53 6.81 11.84
C PHE A 18 0.21 6.44 13.14
N CYS A 19 1.52 6.70 13.19
CA CYS A 19 2.33 6.47 14.39
C CYS A 19 2.29 7.63 15.40
N THR A 20 1.86 8.84 14.99
CA THR A 20 2.09 10.08 15.75
C THR A 20 1.44 10.11 17.13
N PRO A 21 0.20 9.62 17.35
CA PRO A 21 -0.38 9.59 18.69
C PRO A 21 0.47 8.80 19.71
N GLY A 22 1.07 7.69 19.26
CA GLY A 22 2.00 6.91 20.08
C GLY A 22 3.26 7.68 20.46
N PHE A 23 3.87 8.39 19.49
CA PHE A 23 5.04 9.24 19.76
C PHE A 23 4.70 10.41 20.69
N VAL A 24 3.56 11.08 20.53
CA VAL A 24 3.09 12.15 21.42
C VAL A 24 2.91 11.64 22.85
N MET A 25 2.31 10.47 23.02
CA MET A 25 2.14 9.87 24.36
C MET A 25 3.48 9.45 24.98
N ARG A 26 4.40 8.86 24.20
CA ARG A 26 5.73 8.50 24.69
C ARG A 26 6.55 9.74 25.06
N THR A 27 6.48 10.80 24.26
CA THR A 27 7.11 12.09 24.56
C THR A 27 6.60 12.66 25.86
N LYS A 28 5.28 12.64 26.10
CA LYS A 28 4.68 13.08 27.37
C LYS A 28 5.23 12.33 28.58
N ILE A 29 5.43 11.01 28.44
CA ILE A 29 6.01 10.19 29.52
C ILE A 29 7.48 10.57 29.74
N LEU A 30 8.28 10.64 28.67
CA LEU A 30 9.68 11.00 28.73
C LEU A 30 9.89 12.35 29.43
N LEU A 31 9.19 13.41 28.97
CA LEU A 31 9.36 14.77 29.50
C LEU A 31 8.80 14.94 30.94
N LYS A 32 7.95 14.02 31.42
CA LYS A 32 7.56 13.94 32.81
C LYS A 32 8.66 13.34 33.70
N GLU A 33 9.39 12.37 33.17
CA GLU A 33 10.48 11.67 33.89
C GLU A 33 11.80 12.43 33.80
N ASN A 34 12.10 13.01 32.64
CA ASN A 34 13.28 13.83 32.36
C ASN A 34 12.86 15.07 31.55
N PRO A 35 12.76 16.27 32.15
CA PRO A 35 12.33 17.47 31.44
C PRO A 35 13.31 18.02 30.40
N ASP A 36 14.58 17.65 30.46
CA ASP A 36 15.65 18.09 29.55
C ASP A 36 16.43 16.88 29.02
N PRO A 37 15.82 16.04 28.17
CA PRO A 37 16.45 14.82 27.71
C PRO A 37 17.49 15.09 26.62
N THR A 38 18.63 14.44 26.73
CA THR A 38 19.64 14.38 25.66
C THR A 38 19.10 13.63 24.45
N ILE A 39 19.71 13.85 23.28
CA ILE A 39 19.31 13.16 22.03
C ILE A 39 19.39 11.62 22.15
N ASP A 40 20.34 11.10 22.91
CA ASP A 40 20.47 9.64 23.11
C ASP A 40 19.42 9.07 24.05
N GLU A 41 18.98 9.85 25.05
CA GLU A 41 17.83 9.50 25.89
C GLU A 41 16.52 9.54 25.09
N ILE A 42 16.34 10.53 24.21
CA ILE A 42 15.21 10.59 23.27
C ILE A 42 15.20 9.33 22.39
N ARG A 43 16.31 8.99 21.74
CA ARG A 43 16.43 7.77 20.91
C ARG A 43 16.15 6.50 21.69
N THR A 44 16.65 6.42 22.91
CA THR A 44 16.39 5.29 23.81
C THR A 44 14.90 5.18 24.14
N ALA A 45 14.24 6.29 24.43
CA ALA A 45 12.81 6.34 24.71
C ALA A 45 11.97 5.90 23.49
N LEU A 46 12.44 6.18 22.26
CA LEU A 46 11.76 5.85 21.01
C LEU A 46 12.06 4.45 20.48
N LYS A 47 12.93 3.68 21.10
CA LYS A 47 13.43 2.38 20.61
C LYS A 47 12.34 1.40 20.14
N TRP A 48 11.15 1.44 20.73
CA TRP A 48 10.03 0.56 20.39
C TRP A 48 8.91 1.24 19.59
N HIS A 49 9.14 2.48 19.14
CA HIS A 49 8.19 3.23 18.33
C HIS A 49 8.64 3.23 16.88
N LEU A 50 7.79 2.72 15.98
CA LEU A 50 8.09 2.61 14.57
C LEU A 50 7.47 3.75 13.77
N CYS A 51 8.26 4.30 12.84
CA CYS A 51 7.79 5.20 11.80
C CYS A 51 8.48 4.85 10.47
N ARG A 52 7.71 4.68 9.42
CA ARG A 52 8.23 4.39 8.08
C ARG A 52 8.42 5.66 7.24
N CYS A 53 7.82 6.79 7.64
CA CYS A 53 7.74 8.02 6.84
C CYS A 53 8.87 9.01 7.11
N THR A 54 9.21 9.28 8.41
CA THR A 54 9.91 10.50 8.82
C THR A 54 11.44 10.36 8.91
N GLY A 55 11.96 9.15 8.95
CA GLY A 55 13.37 8.90 9.31
C GLY A 55 13.74 9.42 10.71
N TYR A 56 12.74 9.66 11.57
CA TYR A 56 12.85 10.09 12.98
C TYR A 56 13.35 11.51 13.22
N LYS A 57 14.15 12.12 12.32
CA LYS A 57 14.81 13.42 12.55
C LYS A 57 13.87 14.56 12.95
N LYS A 58 12.69 14.63 12.32
CA LYS A 58 11.69 15.64 12.69
C LYS A 58 10.98 15.31 14.00
N ILE A 59 10.87 14.03 14.35
CA ILE A 59 10.33 13.57 15.62
C ILE A 59 11.29 13.92 16.76
N GLU A 60 12.60 13.63 16.62
CA GLU A 60 13.64 14.03 17.55
C GLU A 60 13.55 15.54 17.85
N LYS A 61 13.56 16.38 16.79
CA LYS A 61 13.43 17.86 16.91
C LYS A 61 12.10 18.31 17.54
N ALA A 62 11.03 17.61 17.34
CA ALA A 62 9.75 17.94 17.96
C ALA A 62 9.73 17.64 19.46
N ILE A 63 10.48 16.63 19.90
CA ILE A 63 10.63 16.29 21.32
C ILE A 63 11.52 17.33 22.01
N GLU A 64 12.70 17.67 21.44
CA GLU A 64 13.56 18.75 21.92
C GLU A 64 12.78 20.06 22.07
N TYR A 65 12.08 20.48 21.03
CA TYR A 65 11.26 21.67 21.05
C TYR A 65 10.10 21.61 22.07
N SER A 66 9.54 20.44 22.28
CA SER A 66 8.52 20.26 23.35
C SER A 66 9.11 20.48 24.74
N ALA A 67 10.35 20.03 24.98
CA ALA A 67 11.07 20.27 26.25
C ALA A 67 11.33 21.76 26.46
N GLU A 68 11.84 22.47 25.44
CA GLU A 68 12.06 23.92 25.48
C GLU A 68 10.78 24.69 25.82
N LEU A 69 9.67 24.40 25.12
CA LEU A 69 8.39 25.07 25.36
C LEU A 69 7.86 24.84 26.78
N ILE A 70 8.05 23.63 27.32
CA ILE A 70 7.64 23.29 28.69
C ILE A 70 8.51 24.03 29.72
N ALA A 71 9.83 24.05 29.52
CA ALA A 71 10.79 24.72 30.42
C ALA A 71 10.54 26.25 30.46
N GLU A 72 10.26 26.87 29.32
CA GLU A 72 9.98 28.30 29.18
C GLU A 72 8.53 28.70 29.51
N ASN A 73 7.67 27.74 29.81
CA ASN A 73 6.21 27.93 29.98
C ASN A 73 5.56 28.70 28.79
N LYS A 74 6.02 28.39 27.57
CA LYS A 74 5.54 28.98 26.33
C LYS A 74 4.52 28.09 25.62
N CYS A 75 3.71 28.71 24.76
CA CYS A 75 2.89 27.99 23.78
C CYS A 75 3.56 28.02 22.40
N CYS A 76 3.21 27.07 21.53
CA CYS A 76 3.61 27.14 20.14
C CYS A 76 3.05 28.42 19.46
N ASP A 77 3.87 29.10 18.66
CA ASP A 77 3.45 30.29 17.94
C ASP A 77 2.45 29.94 16.84
N ASN A 78 1.21 30.37 17.01
CA ASN A 78 0.17 30.20 15.99
C ASN A 78 0.33 31.14 14.76
N ASN A 79 1.36 32.01 14.76
CA ASN A 79 1.46 33.14 13.82
C ASN A 79 2.32 32.92 12.57
N SER A 80 2.90 31.74 12.40
CA SER A 80 3.82 31.47 11.26
C SER A 80 3.11 31.14 9.94
N HIS A 81 1.83 31.39 9.84
CA HIS A 81 1.08 31.04 8.66
C HIS A 81 1.07 32.20 7.68
N ASN A 82 2.04 32.20 6.88
CA ASN A 82 1.91 32.91 5.63
C ASN A 82 2.47 32.06 4.52
N LYS A 83 2.31 32.17 3.40
CA LYS A 83 1.91 33.30 2.72
C LYS A 83 2.35 33.20 1.29
N GLY A 84 3.20 32.25 0.94
CA GLY A 84 3.71 32.09 -0.40
C GLY A 84 4.48 30.81 -0.64
N VAL A 85 4.98 30.65 -1.84
CA VAL A 85 5.85 29.52 -2.21
C VAL A 85 7.14 29.60 -1.38
N GLY A 86 7.47 28.50 -0.68
CA GLY A 86 8.63 28.39 0.20
C GLY A 86 8.31 28.51 1.69
N ASP A 87 7.13 29.00 2.07
CA ASP A 87 6.72 29.07 3.46
C ASP A 87 6.26 27.70 4.00
N PHE A 88 6.44 27.51 5.31
CA PHE A 88 5.94 26.31 5.99
C PHE A 88 4.42 26.34 6.11
N MET A 89 3.78 25.29 5.61
CA MET A 89 2.36 25.03 5.80
C MET A 89 2.20 23.71 6.54
N PRO A 90 1.44 23.68 7.66
CA PRO A 90 1.15 22.43 8.34
C PRO A 90 0.30 21.51 7.46
N LYS A 91 0.47 20.21 7.60
CA LYS A 91 -0.40 19.24 6.95
C LYS A 91 -1.86 19.48 7.37
N TYR A 92 -2.78 19.32 6.42
CA TYR A 92 -4.22 19.36 6.70
C TYR A 92 -4.59 18.39 7.85
N GLU A 93 -5.34 18.86 8.82
CA GLU A 93 -5.74 18.13 10.03
C GLU A 93 -4.57 17.42 10.77
N ALA A 94 -3.37 18.04 10.76
CA ALA A 94 -2.19 17.47 11.40
C ALA A 94 -2.33 17.37 12.92
N PHE A 95 -2.98 18.36 13.55
CA PHE A 95 -3.19 18.37 15.00
C PHE A 95 -4.17 17.27 15.42
N GLU A 96 -5.31 17.17 14.75
CA GLU A 96 -6.34 16.14 14.97
C GLU A 96 -5.74 14.73 14.78
N THR A 97 -4.87 14.58 13.77
CA THR A 97 -4.13 13.35 13.53
C THR A 97 -3.16 13.06 14.69
N ALA A 98 -2.40 14.07 15.14
CA ALA A 98 -1.40 13.90 16.20
C ALA A 98 -2.02 13.54 17.56
N ILE A 99 -3.25 13.97 17.83
CA ILE A 99 -3.98 13.61 19.06
C ILE A 99 -4.88 12.38 18.91
N GLY A 100 -4.92 11.76 17.74
CA GLY A 100 -5.71 10.54 17.46
C GLY A 100 -7.21 10.79 17.26
N GLN A 101 -7.62 12.00 16.89
CA GLN A 101 -9.01 12.33 16.59
C GLN A 101 -9.36 12.05 15.13
N ARG A 102 -8.40 12.12 14.22
CA ARG A 102 -8.57 11.76 12.83
C ARG A 102 -8.56 10.24 12.66
N LYS A 103 -9.68 9.68 12.23
CA LYS A 103 -9.84 8.22 12.07
C LYS A 103 -9.20 7.71 10.78
N PHE A 104 -8.48 6.60 10.87
CA PHE A 104 -8.12 5.73 9.76
C PHE A 104 -9.25 4.71 9.51
N VAL A 105 -9.21 4.01 8.37
CA VAL A 105 -10.27 3.03 8.05
C VAL A 105 -10.42 1.99 9.16
N ASN A 106 -9.32 1.53 9.73
CA ASN A 106 -9.37 0.50 10.78
C ASN A 106 -10.03 0.97 12.09
N ASP A 107 -10.03 2.29 12.35
CA ASP A 107 -10.71 2.90 13.52
C ASP A 107 -12.22 3.07 13.30
N MET A 108 -12.71 2.89 12.08
CA MET A 108 -14.12 3.11 11.76
C MET A 108 -14.96 1.90 12.11
N SER A 109 -16.16 2.13 12.61
CA SER A 109 -17.15 1.10 12.92
C SER A 109 -18.55 1.62 12.65
N PHE A 110 -19.42 0.76 12.16
CA PHE A 110 -20.83 1.03 11.88
C PHE A 110 -21.72 -0.02 12.53
N PRO A 111 -22.97 0.31 12.90
CA PRO A 111 -23.93 -0.68 13.42
C PRO A 111 -24.12 -1.83 12.43
N GLY A 112 -24.07 -3.07 12.91
CA GLY A 112 -24.24 -4.27 12.09
C GLY A 112 -23.08 -4.56 11.11
N MET A 113 -21.92 -3.89 11.27
CA MET A 113 -20.76 -4.09 10.42
C MET A 113 -20.22 -5.51 10.53
N LEU A 114 -19.94 -6.10 9.37
CA LEU A 114 -19.28 -7.39 9.21
C LEU A 114 -17.78 -7.20 8.85
N HIS A 115 -17.04 -8.28 8.92
CA HIS A 115 -15.61 -8.30 8.63
C HIS A 115 -15.29 -9.32 7.55
N GLY A 116 -14.52 -8.88 6.55
CA GLY A 116 -14.02 -9.73 5.49
C GLY A 116 -12.59 -10.20 5.74
N ALA A 117 -12.29 -11.44 5.33
CA ALA A 117 -10.94 -11.99 5.22
C ALA A 117 -10.78 -12.70 3.87
N LEU A 118 -9.55 -12.74 3.36
CA LEU A 118 -9.24 -13.29 2.04
C LEU A 118 -8.49 -14.62 2.16
N ARG A 119 -8.79 -15.55 1.25
CA ARG A 119 -8.03 -16.79 1.03
C ARG A 119 -7.09 -16.58 -0.15
N PHE A 120 -5.81 -16.50 0.13
CA PHE A 120 -4.76 -16.34 -0.88
C PHE A 120 -4.30 -17.67 -1.45
N SER A 121 -3.59 -17.62 -2.58
CA SER A 121 -2.95 -18.77 -3.17
C SER A 121 -1.80 -19.32 -2.29
N ASP A 122 -1.65 -20.64 -2.26
CA ASP A 122 -0.52 -21.32 -1.60
C ASP A 122 0.72 -21.40 -2.51
N HIS A 123 0.54 -21.15 -3.82
CA HIS A 123 1.59 -21.29 -4.83
C HIS A 123 1.71 -20.05 -5.72
N PRO A 124 2.93 -19.64 -6.08
CA PRO A 124 3.14 -18.47 -6.95
C PRO A 124 2.65 -18.69 -8.39
N ARG A 125 2.55 -19.95 -8.85
CA ARG A 125 1.97 -20.33 -10.12
C ARG A 125 1.40 -21.75 -10.03
N ALA A 126 0.08 -21.84 -10.13
CA ALA A 126 -0.64 -23.12 -10.11
C ALA A 126 -2.00 -22.97 -10.79
N ARG A 127 -2.46 -24.01 -11.48
CA ARG A 127 -3.84 -24.09 -11.92
C ARG A 127 -4.72 -24.51 -10.75
N VAL A 128 -5.80 -23.78 -10.50
CA VAL A 128 -6.78 -24.09 -9.47
C VAL A 128 -7.70 -25.18 -9.98
N LEU A 129 -7.68 -26.35 -9.36
CA LEU A 129 -8.51 -27.50 -9.77
C LEU A 129 -9.84 -27.52 -9.00
N LYS A 130 -9.84 -27.11 -7.72
CA LYS A 130 -11.02 -27.08 -6.86
C LYS A 130 -10.84 -26.09 -5.72
N ILE A 131 -11.90 -25.42 -5.34
CA ILE A 131 -11.99 -24.61 -4.12
C ILE A 131 -13.11 -25.21 -3.25
N ASP A 132 -12.75 -25.84 -2.13
CA ASP A 132 -13.69 -26.46 -1.20
C ASP A 132 -13.94 -25.57 0.01
N ILE A 133 -15.14 -25.02 0.10
CA ILE A 133 -15.58 -24.09 1.15
C ILE A 133 -16.42 -24.76 2.25
N ALA A 134 -16.67 -26.07 2.17
CA ALA A 134 -17.64 -26.77 3.01
C ALA A 134 -17.34 -26.66 4.52
N GLU A 135 -16.10 -26.83 4.93
CA GLU A 135 -15.70 -26.71 6.34
C GLU A 135 -15.61 -25.24 6.80
N ALA A 136 -15.34 -24.33 5.89
CA ALA A 136 -15.31 -22.91 6.19
C ALA A 136 -16.73 -22.36 6.46
N LEU A 137 -17.72 -22.83 5.72
CA LEU A 137 -19.15 -22.46 5.92
C LEU A 137 -19.69 -22.88 7.29
N LYS A 138 -19.12 -23.92 7.92
CA LYS A 138 -19.53 -24.39 9.25
C LYS A 138 -18.92 -23.58 10.39
N CYS A 139 -18.04 -22.64 10.10
CA CYS A 139 -17.42 -21.83 11.14
C CYS A 139 -18.40 -20.86 11.76
N GLU A 140 -18.30 -20.70 13.07
CA GLU A 140 -19.10 -19.77 13.82
C GLU A 140 -18.98 -18.34 13.29
N GLY A 141 -20.11 -17.63 13.19
CA GLY A 141 -20.19 -16.24 12.78
C GLY A 141 -20.02 -16.00 11.28
N VAL A 142 -19.82 -17.03 10.44
CA VAL A 142 -19.71 -16.87 8.99
C VAL A 142 -21.07 -16.52 8.41
N GLU A 143 -21.15 -15.39 7.73
CA GLU A 143 -22.35 -14.90 7.03
C GLU A 143 -22.40 -15.44 5.60
N LYS A 144 -21.28 -15.31 4.85
CA LYS A 144 -21.16 -15.79 3.48
C LYS A 144 -19.68 -15.98 3.09
N ILE A 145 -19.45 -16.90 2.14
CA ILE A 145 -18.18 -17.05 1.42
C ILE A 145 -18.42 -16.70 -0.04
N PHE A 146 -17.56 -15.88 -0.59
CA PHE A 146 -17.57 -15.38 -1.96
C PHE A 146 -16.45 -16.01 -2.77
N THR A 147 -16.75 -16.32 -4.01
CA THR A 147 -15.79 -16.81 -5.01
C THR A 147 -15.85 -15.93 -6.26
N ALA A 148 -15.04 -16.23 -7.24
CA ALA A 148 -15.03 -15.53 -8.53
C ALA A 148 -16.43 -15.50 -9.20
N ALA A 149 -17.24 -16.54 -9.01
CA ALA A 149 -18.59 -16.65 -9.56
C ALA A 149 -19.59 -15.65 -8.94
N ASP A 150 -19.31 -15.06 -7.79
CA ASP A 150 -20.17 -14.07 -7.16
C ASP A 150 -19.95 -12.64 -7.69
N VAL A 151 -18.94 -12.39 -8.52
CA VAL A 151 -18.64 -11.06 -9.08
C VAL A 151 -19.65 -10.71 -10.19
N PRO A 152 -20.49 -9.68 -10.00
CA PRO A 152 -21.57 -9.41 -10.95
C PRO A 152 -21.11 -8.69 -12.24
N GLY A 153 -19.99 -8.00 -12.20
CA GLY A 153 -19.41 -7.25 -13.32
C GLY A 153 -18.13 -7.85 -13.85
N ASP A 154 -17.14 -6.99 -14.11
CA ASP A 154 -15.84 -7.39 -14.63
C ASP A 154 -14.92 -7.88 -13.48
N ARG A 155 -14.49 -9.14 -13.54
CA ARG A 155 -13.56 -9.70 -12.55
C ARG A 155 -12.13 -9.20 -12.69
N ILE A 156 -11.79 -8.60 -13.84
CA ILE A 156 -10.43 -8.17 -14.12
C ILE A 156 -10.32 -6.66 -13.90
N ALA A 157 -9.56 -6.28 -12.89
CA ALA A 157 -9.25 -4.90 -12.57
C ALA A 157 -7.84 -4.52 -13.06
N GLY A 158 -7.47 -3.26 -12.93
CA GLY A 158 -6.13 -2.74 -13.18
C GLY A 158 -6.12 -1.24 -13.37
N LEU A 159 -5.07 -0.62 -12.89
CA LEU A 159 -4.88 0.83 -12.96
C LEU A 159 -4.64 1.29 -14.40
N ILE A 160 -3.71 0.67 -15.10
CA ILE A 160 -3.32 0.96 -16.49
C ILE A 160 -3.75 -0.19 -17.39
N TYR A 161 -3.31 -1.41 -17.10
CA TYR A 161 -3.70 -2.62 -17.79
C TYR A 161 -4.74 -3.39 -16.96
N LYS A 162 -5.80 -3.86 -17.63
CA LYS A 162 -6.78 -4.76 -17.01
C LYS A 162 -6.24 -6.19 -17.03
N ASP A 163 -5.44 -6.55 -16.05
CA ASP A 163 -4.75 -7.83 -15.98
C ASP A 163 -4.75 -8.49 -14.59
N TRP A 164 -5.37 -7.84 -13.61
CA TRP A 164 -5.43 -8.31 -12.23
C TRP A 164 -6.83 -8.84 -11.87
N PRO A 165 -7.02 -10.16 -11.75
CA PRO A 165 -8.30 -10.71 -11.34
C PRO A 165 -8.59 -10.41 -9.86
N LEU A 166 -9.82 -9.96 -9.57
CA LEU A 166 -10.26 -9.76 -8.19
C LEU A 166 -10.22 -11.06 -7.39
N MET A 167 -10.65 -12.15 -8.00
CA MET A 167 -10.53 -13.52 -7.49
C MET A 167 -10.27 -14.48 -8.65
N ILE A 168 -9.36 -15.43 -8.45
CA ILE A 168 -9.07 -16.53 -9.38
C ILE A 168 -10.16 -17.59 -9.31
N ASP A 169 -10.63 -18.04 -10.44
CA ASP A 169 -11.65 -19.09 -10.55
C ASP A 169 -11.04 -20.48 -10.69
N VAL A 170 -11.86 -21.49 -10.50
CA VAL A 170 -11.51 -22.90 -10.81
C VAL A 170 -11.21 -23.01 -12.31
N GLY A 171 -10.10 -23.66 -12.65
CA GLY A 171 -9.57 -23.81 -14.00
C GLY A 171 -8.56 -22.71 -14.39
N GLU A 172 -8.55 -21.56 -13.71
CA GLU A 172 -7.58 -20.48 -13.95
C GLU A 172 -6.23 -20.73 -13.27
N THR A 173 -5.20 -20.01 -13.71
CA THR A 173 -3.83 -20.13 -13.18
C THR A 173 -3.48 -18.91 -12.34
N THR A 174 -2.98 -19.15 -11.12
CA THR A 174 -2.44 -18.09 -10.24
C THR A 174 -1.14 -17.51 -10.81
N LYS A 175 -0.88 -16.24 -10.55
CA LYS A 175 0.26 -15.48 -11.08
C LYS A 175 1.27 -15.13 -10.00
N TYR A 176 0.82 -15.09 -8.74
CA TYR A 176 1.66 -14.88 -7.55
C TYR A 176 0.91 -15.38 -6.30
N ILE A 177 1.61 -15.43 -5.16
CA ILE A 177 1.02 -15.91 -3.89
C ILE A 177 -0.04 -14.98 -3.29
N GLY A 178 -0.15 -13.76 -3.77
CA GLY A 178 -1.14 -12.77 -3.34
C GLY A 178 -2.47 -12.84 -4.10
N ASP A 179 -2.60 -13.71 -5.11
CA ASP A 179 -3.86 -13.94 -5.80
C ASP A 179 -4.93 -14.45 -4.83
N VAL A 180 -6.09 -13.81 -4.85
CA VAL A 180 -7.23 -14.17 -3.99
C VAL A 180 -8.06 -15.25 -4.66
N LEU A 181 -8.43 -16.28 -3.91
CA LEU A 181 -9.24 -17.42 -4.38
C LEU A 181 -10.66 -17.36 -3.86
N ALA A 182 -10.84 -16.83 -2.65
CA ALA A 182 -12.15 -16.64 -2.05
C ALA A 182 -12.11 -15.53 -0.98
N GLY A 183 -13.26 -14.95 -0.70
CA GLY A 183 -13.46 -14.00 0.39
C GLY A 183 -14.47 -14.54 1.40
N VAL A 184 -14.16 -14.47 2.67
CA VAL A 184 -15.05 -14.88 3.77
C VAL A 184 -15.54 -13.65 4.50
N VAL A 185 -16.84 -13.56 4.75
CA VAL A 185 -17.43 -12.49 5.56
C VAL A 185 -18.06 -13.10 6.81
N ALA A 186 -17.74 -12.55 7.97
CA ALA A 186 -18.21 -13.00 9.27
C ALA A 186 -18.53 -11.82 10.21
N ASP A 187 -19.12 -12.13 11.35
CA ASP A 187 -19.47 -11.18 12.42
C ASP A 187 -18.28 -10.43 13.02
N ASN A 188 -17.10 -11.01 12.98
CA ASN A 188 -15.86 -10.40 13.43
C ASN A 188 -14.64 -10.88 12.60
N ALA A 189 -13.53 -10.14 12.69
CA ALA A 189 -12.33 -10.39 11.87
C ALA A 189 -11.63 -11.71 12.21
N GLU A 190 -11.72 -12.20 13.45
CA GLU A 190 -11.13 -13.47 13.87
C GLU A 190 -11.88 -14.66 13.24
N ASN A 191 -13.22 -14.63 13.32
CA ASN A 191 -14.08 -15.65 12.71
C ASN A 191 -13.89 -15.70 11.19
N ALA A 192 -13.83 -14.53 10.51
CA ALA A 192 -13.56 -14.45 9.09
C ALA A 192 -12.22 -15.11 8.71
N ARG A 193 -11.13 -14.75 9.40
CA ARG A 193 -9.80 -15.33 9.16
C ARG A 193 -9.72 -16.81 9.50
N ARG A 194 -10.36 -17.25 10.59
CA ARG A 194 -10.42 -18.67 10.96
C ARG A 194 -11.11 -19.48 9.89
N ALA A 195 -12.20 -18.99 9.34
CA ALA A 195 -12.92 -19.65 8.26
C ALA A 195 -12.13 -19.62 6.95
N ALA A 196 -11.49 -18.51 6.59
CA ALA A 196 -10.65 -18.44 5.38
C ALA A 196 -9.53 -19.48 5.36
N ARG A 197 -8.91 -19.77 6.52
CA ARG A 197 -7.89 -20.82 6.65
C ARG A 197 -8.42 -22.24 6.49
N LYS A 198 -9.74 -22.44 6.60
CA LYS A 198 -10.38 -23.75 6.39
C LYS A 198 -10.82 -24.01 4.96
N ILE A 199 -10.69 -23.04 4.08
CA ILE A 199 -10.91 -23.24 2.65
C ILE A 199 -9.76 -24.09 2.10
N VAL A 200 -10.09 -25.27 1.59
CA VAL A 200 -9.13 -26.18 0.98
C VAL A 200 -9.11 -25.97 -0.53
N VAL A 201 -7.93 -25.89 -1.10
CA VAL A 201 -7.75 -25.69 -2.53
C VAL A 201 -6.88 -26.81 -3.09
N GLU A 202 -7.34 -27.42 -4.18
CA GLU A 202 -6.57 -28.41 -4.94
C GLU A 202 -5.90 -27.72 -6.13
N TYR A 203 -4.62 -28.01 -6.35
CA TYR A 203 -3.81 -27.36 -7.38
C TYR A 203 -3.07 -28.33 -8.28
N GLU A 204 -2.90 -27.96 -9.53
CA GLU A 204 -1.82 -28.43 -10.40
C GLU A 204 -0.67 -27.40 -10.31
N VAL A 205 0.39 -27.72 -9.57
CA VAL A 205 1.51 -26.81 -9.36
C VAL A 205 2.35 -26.67 -10.62
N LEU A 206 2.62 -25.43 -11.04
CA LEU A 206 3.35 -25.11 -12.26
C LEU A 206 4.67 -24.39 -11.93
N THR A 207 5.62 -24.43 -12.85
CA THR A 207 6.90 -23.72 -12.71
C THR A 207 6.67 -22.18 -12.72
N PRO A 208 7.03 -21.45 -11.66
CA PRO A 208 6.87 -20.00 -11.63
C PRO A 208 7.91 -19.30 -12.51
N VAL A 209 7.56 -18.10 -12.99
CA VAL A 209 8.47 -17.21 -13.71
C VAL A 209 8.92 -16.12 -12.74
N THR A 210 10.18 -16.19 -12.28
CA THR A 210 10.71 -15.33 -11.20
C THR A 210 11.91 -14.47 -11.61
N ASP A 211 12.47 -14.72 -12.79
CA ASP A 211 13.61 -13.98 -13.34
C ASP A 211 13.21 -13.31 -14.67
N PRO A 212 13.42 -11.98 -14.82
CA PRO A 212 13.02 -11.27 -16.03
C PRO A 212 13.81 -11.68 -17.29
N HIS A 213 15.08 -12.09 -17.15
CA HIS A 213 15.87 -12.56 -18.30
C HIS A 213 15.41 -13.94 -18.76
N GLU A 214 15.05 -14.82 -17.82
CA GLU A 214 14.45 -16.11 -18.15
C GLU A 214 13.06 -15.92 -18.77
N ALA A 215 12.28 -14.94 -18.28
CA ALA A 215 10.94 -14.61 -18.79
C ALA A 215 10.95 -14.24 -20.28
N LEU A 216 12.00 -13.60 -20.77
CA LEU A 216 12.14 -13.17 -22.18
C LEU A 216 12.59 -14.28 -23.12
N LYS A 217 12.98 -15.46 -22.63
CA LYS A 217 13.39 -16.57 -23.50
C LYS A 217 12.19 -17.16 -24.27
N GLN A 218 12.45 -17.58 -25.49
CA GLN A 218 11.45 -18.06 -26.46
C GLN A 218 10.48 -19.14 -25.93
N PHE A 219 10.95 -19.99 -25.01
CA PHE A 219 10.15 -21.11 -24.46
C PHE A 219 9.78 -20.91 -22.98
N SER A 220 9.94 -19.68 -22.48
CA SER A 220 9.51 -19.35 -21.12
C SER A 220 7.98 -19.44 -20.99
N PRO A 221 7.47 -20.00 -19.88
CA PRO A 221 6.04 -19.97 -19.65
C PRO A 221 5.50 -18.54 -19.62
N GLN A 222 4.37 -18.30 -20.27
CA GLN A 222 3.69 -17.01 -20.21
C GLN A 222 3.03 -16.81 -18.85
N VAL A 223 3.18 -15.61 -18.27
CA VAL A 223 2.51 -15.20 -17.02
C VAL A 223 1.04 -14.89 -17.27
N HIS A 224 0.76 -14.23 -18.41
CA HIS A 224 -0.60 -13.93 -18.86
C HIS A 224 -0.91 -14.72 -20.14
N GLU A 225 -2.07 -15.34 -20.21
CA GLU A 225 -2.44 -16.21 -21.34
C GLU A 225 -2.48 -15.47 -22.69
N ASN A 226 -2.85 -14.17 -22.68
CA ASN A 226 -3.06 -13.37 -23.87
C ASN A 226 -1.92 -12.37 -24.16
N HIS A 227 -0.84 -12.37 -23.38
CA HIS A 227 0.26 -11.42 -23.50
C HIS A 227 1.62 -12.11 -23.40
N VAL A 228 2.57 -11.65 -24.18
CA VAL A 228 3.99 -12.04 -24.02
C VAL A 228 4.54 -11.49 -22.69
N ASN A 229 5.62 -12.09 -22.19
CA ASN A 229 6.23 -11.66 -20.91
C ASN A 229 6.94 -10.29 -20.99
N LEU A 230 7.14 -9.72 -22.19
CA LEU A 230 7.58 -8.34 -22.36
C LEU A 230 6.37 -7.40 -22.23
N LEU A 231 6.29 -6.68 -21.10
CA LEU A 231 5.19 -5.75 -20.84
C LEU A 231 5.24 -4.54 -21.77
N ASP A 232 6.42 -3.91 -21.90
CA ASP A 232 6.63 -2.75 -22.77
C ASP A 232 8.10 -2.60 -23.14
N ASN A 233 8.37 -1.81 -24.18
CA ASN A 233 9.71 -1.44 -24.63
C ASN A 233 9.72 0.02 -25.07
N CYS A 234 10.46 0.86 -24.34
CA CYS A 234 10.62 2.28 -24.68
C CYS A 234 12.05 2.54 -25.12
N VAL A 235 12.21 3.11 -26.32
CA VAL A 235 13.51 3.49 -26.85
C VAL A 235 13.60 5.00 -27.02
N LEU A 236 14.49 5.63 -26.26
CA LEU A 236 14.85 7.05 -26.40
C LEU A 236 16.23 7.16 -27.02
N LYS A 237 16.34 7.83 -28.17
CA LYS A 237 17.59 7.98 -28.91
C LYS A 237 17.82 9.42 -29.34
N GLN A 238 18.99 9.97 -28.97
CA GLN A 238 19.42 11.30 -29.39
C GLN A 238 20.91 11.25 -29.82
N GLY A 239 21.20 11.67 -31.04
CA GLY A 239 22.53 11.62 -31.62
C GLY A 239 23.08 10.20 -31.83
N ASN A 240 24.38 10.05 -31.76
CA ASN A 240 25.10 8.78 -31.94
C ASN A 240 26.00 8.48 -30.73
N ALA A 241 25.40 7.95 -29.67
CA ALA A 241 26.10 7.65 -28.42
C ALA A 241 27.22 6.61 -28.61
N ASP A 242 27.02 5.58 -29.43
CA ASP A 242 28.01 4.54 -29.66
C ASP A 242 29.28 5.11 -30.30
N GLU A 243 29.17 6.03 -31.25
CA GLU A 243 30.31 6.69 -31.89
C GLU A 243 31.06 7.62 -30.93
N ILE A 244 30.32 8.38 -30.10
CA ILE A 244 30.92 9.28 -29.11
C ILE A 244 31.66 8.47 -28.05
N ILE A 245 31.09 7.41 -27.53
CA ILE A 245 31.69 6.52 -26.54
C ILE A 245 32.99 5.90 -27.09
N ALA A 246 32.96 5.39 -28.34
CA ALA A 246 34.08 4.76 -28.96
C ALA A 246 35.28 5.73 -29.18
N LYS A 247 35.03 7.03 -29.37
CA LYS A 247 36.01 8.09 -29.55
C LYS A 247 36.46 8.77 -28.24
N SER A 248 35.73 8.54 -27.16
CA SER A 248 35.99 9.21 -25.88
C SER A 248 37.25 8.69 -25.21
N LYS A 249 38.08 9.59 -24.69
CA LYS A 249 39.26 9.26 -23.88
C LYS A 249 38.83 8.70 -22.51
N TYR A 250 37.70 9.13 -21.99
CA TYR A 250 37.16 8.74 -20.69
C TYR A 250 35.78 8.14 -20.89
N SER A 251 35.69 6.83 -20.77
CA SER A 251 34.44 6.09 -20.75
C SER A 251 34.46 5.06 -19.62
N TYR A 252 33.30 4.79 -19.08
CA TYR A 252 33.10 3.81 -18.01
C TYR A 252 31.83 3.01 -18.27
N HIS A 253 31.95 1.69 -18.16
CA HIS A 253 30.84 0.77 -18.27
C HIS A 253 30.68 -0.01 -16.99
N ASN A 254 29.44 -0.18 -16.52
CA ASN A 254 29.14 -1.06 -15.41
C ASN A 254 27.69 -1.56 -15.46
N ILE A 255 27.45 -2.66 -14.77
CA ILE A 255 26.12 -3.25 -14.57
C ILE A 255 25.73 -3.02 -13.11
N PHE A 256 24.52 -2.49 -12.90
CA PHE A 256 23.94 -2.29 -11.58
C PHE A 256 22.64 -3.08 -11.46
N GLN A 257 22.33 -3.52 -10.26
CA GLN A 257 21.08 -4.19 -9.97
C GLN A 257 20.49 -3.65 -8.67
N THR A 258 19.21 -3.31 -8.69
CA THR A 258 18.44 -3.01 -7.48
C THR A 258 17.66 -4.25 -7.03
N GLN A 259 17.44 -4.36 -5.73
CA GLN A 259 16.59 -5.40 -5.17
C GLN A 259 15.10 -5.02 -5.28
N ARG A 260 14.23 -6.02 -5.15
CA ARG A 260 12.81 -5.81 -4.87
C ARG A 260 12.65 -5.16 -3.50
N ILE A 261 11.79 -4.15 -3.38
CA ILE A 261 11.60 -3.41 -2.12
C ILE A 261 10.15 -3.52 -1.66
N GLU A 262 10.00 -3.91 -0.39
CA GLU A 262 8.75 -3.88 0.36
C GLU A 262 8.52 -2.47 0.91
N HIS A 263 7.34 -1.89 0.68
CA HIS A 263 6.95 -0.55 1.15
C HIS A 263 6.88 -0.50 2.68
N ALA A 264 6.33 -1.53 3.29
CA ALA A 264 6.19 -1.70 4.74
C ALA A 264 5.56 -0.48 5.42
N PHE A 265 4.53 0.11 4.80
CA PHE A 265 3.71 1.14 5.45
C PHE A 265 3.09 0.57 6.73
N LEU A 266 2.95 1.40 7.79
CA LEU A 266 2.49 0.91 9.10
C LEU A 266 1.02 0.50 9.09
N GLU A 267 0.16 1.28 8.46
CA GLU A 267 -1.22 0.88 8.20
C GLU A 267 -1.25 -0.11 7.05
N THR A 268 -1.64 -1.35 7.31
CA THR A 268 -1.91 -2.34 6.25
C THR A 268 -3.13 -1.92 5.41
N GLU A 269 -3.34 -2.56 4.27
CA GLU A 269 -4.50 -2.29 3.43
C GLU A 269 -5.79 -2.49 4.23
N SER A 270 -6.64 -1.48 4.17
CA SER A 270 -7.95 -1.51 4.81
C SER A 270 -8.97 -0.73 3.98
N ALA A 271 -10.12 -1.31 3.78
CA ALA A 271 -11.26 -0.67 3.14
C ALA A 271 -12.55 -1.03 3.88
N LEU A 272 -13.45 -0.08 3.93
CA LEU A 272 -14.78 -0.27 4.51
C LEU A 272 -15.82 0.22 3.53
N ALA A 273 -16.72 -0.65 3.14
CA ALA A 273 -17.84 -0.32 2.26
C ALA A 273 -19.17 -0.45 2.98
N THR A 274 -20.10 0.42 2.64
CA THR A 274 -21.49 0.38 3.12
C THR A 274 -22.45 0.44 1.93
N PRO A 275 -23.64 -0.17 2.01
CA PRO A 275 -24.69 0.08 1.03
C PRO A 275 -25.01 1.59 0.97
N ASP A 276 -25.28 2.12 -0.23
CA ASP A 276 -25.66 3.52 -0.47
C ASP A 276 -26.74 3.52 -1.57
N GLU A 277 -28.02 3.60 -1.18
CA GLU A 277 -29.17 3.40 -2.08
C GLU A 277 -29.02 2.10 -2.89
N ASP A 278 -28.96 2.20 -4.24
CA ASP A 278 -28.74 1.06 -5.13
C ASP A 278 -27.25 0.76 -5.41
N GLY A 279 -26.35 1.54 -4.84
CA GLY A 279 -24.91 1.47 -5.04
C GLY A 279 -24.12 1.15 -3.78
N VAL A 280 -22.92 1.74 -3.68
CA VAL A 280 -22.00 1.53 -2.56
C VAL A 280 -21.24 2.80 -2.22
N LEU A 281 -21.09 3.07 -0.91
CA LEU A 281 -20.19 4.06 -0.35
C LEU A 281 -18.95 3.35 0.19
N LEU A 282 -17.78 3.66 -0.38
CA LEU A 282 -16.49 3.09 -0.01
C LEU A 282 -15.63 4.13 0.74
N TYR A 283 -15.14 3.77 1.92
CA TYR A 283 -14.07 4.48 2.63
C TYR A 283 -12.74 3.82 2.27
N SER A 284 -11.89 4.53 1.55
CA SER A 284 -10.62 4.02 1.03
C SER A 284 -9.42 4.76 1.65
N SER A 285 -8.40 4.00 2.06
CA SER A 285 -7.07 4.49 2.37
C SER A 285 -6.11 4.38 1.17
N GLY A 286 -6.61 4.18 -0.04
CA GLY A 286 -5.85 4.12 -1.29
C GLY A 286 -5.22 5.46 -1.68
N GLN A 287 -4.43 5.45 -2.73
CA GLN A 287 -3.76 6.65 -3.27
C GLN A 287 -4.47 7.24 -4.51
N GLY A 288 -5.50 6.57 -5.03
CA GLY A 288 -6.21 6.95 -6.25
C GLY A 288 -7.73 6.74 -6.17
N ILE A 289 -8.46 7.57 -5.42
CA ILE A 289 -9.91 7.37 -5.18
C ILE A 289 -10.79 7.41 -6.44
N TYR A 290 -10.40 8.12 -7.48
CA TYR A 290 -11.13 8.11 -8.76
C TYR A 290 -10.93 6.79 -9.49
N GLU A 291 -9.73 6.22 -9.43
CA GLU A 291 -9.43 4.91 -9.97
C GLU A 291 -10.09 3.79 -9.15
N ASP A 292 -10.09 3.91 -7.82
CA ASP A 292 -10.87 3.03 -6.95
C ASP A 292 -12.34 3.02 -7.37
N ARG A 293 -12.94 4.20 -7.59
CA ARG A 293 -14.33 4.36 -8.04
C ARG A 293 -14.58 3.65 -9.38
N ARG A 294 -13.77 3.93 -10.38
CA ARG A 294 -13.87 3.36 -11.73
C ARG A 294 -13.80 1.83 -11.70
N GLN A 295 -12.81 1.30 -10.99
CA GLN A 295 -12.60 -0.15 -10.90
C GLN A 295 -13.69 -0.85 -10.09
N VAL A 296 -14.11 -0.27 -8.96
CA VAL A 296 -15.21 -0.82 -8.14
C VAL A 296 -16.53 -0.82 -8.92
N ALA A 297 -16.83 0.23 -9.66
CA ALA A 297 -18.02 0.28 -10.52
C ALA A 297 -18.00 -0.84 -11.56
N SER A 298 -16.86 -1.05 -12.24
CA SER A 298 -16.68 -2.15 -13.19
C SER A 298 -16.86 -3.54 -12.55
N ILE A 299 -16.28 -3.77 -11.37
CA ILE A 299 -16.40 -5.03 -10.61
C ILE A 299 -17.87 -5.31 -10.22
N LEU A 300 -18.61 -4.28 -9.84
CA LEU A 300 -20.00 -4.43 -9.42
C LEU A 300 -21.01 -4.42 -10.58
N GLY A 301 -20.56 -4.15 -11.81
CA GLY A 301 -21.43 -3.99 -12.96
C GLY A 301 -22.35 -2.75 -12.86
N LEU A 302 -21.86 -1.70 -12.18
CA LEU A 302 -22.59 -0.45 -11.93
C LEU A 302 -22.02 0.70 -12.76
N SER A 303 -22.80 1.77 -12.90
CA SER A 303 -22.25 3.05 -13.36
C SER A 303 -21.43 3.72 -12.26
N GLU A 304 -20.47 4.58 -12.64
CA GLU A 304 -19.61 5.25 -11.66
C GLU A 304 -20.39 6.18 -10.70
N GLU A 305 -21.55 6.69 -11.11
CA GLU A 305 -22.42 7.54 -10.27
C GLU A 305 -22.99 6.78 -9.09
N MET A 306 -23.14 5.45 -9.19
CA MET A 306 -23.63 4.58 -8.13
C MET A 306 -22.52 4.17 -7.13
N VAL A 307 -21.28 4.55 -7.38
CA VAL A 307 -20.13 4.29 -6.50
C VAL A 307 -19.59 5.59 -5.97
N ARG A 308 -19.70 5.79 -4.67
CA ARG A 308 -19.12 6.94 -3.98
C ARG A 308 -17.90 6.52 -3.17
N VAL A 309 -16.77 7.22 -3.35
CA VAL A 309 -15.52 6.92 -2.63
C VAL A 309 -15.13 8.11 -1.77
N ILE A 310 -14.91 7.88 -0.48
CA ILE A 310 -14.39 8.86 0.47
C ILE A 310 -12.94 8.52 0.78
N LEU A 311 -12.04 9.48 0.51
CA LEU A 311 -10.64 9.38 0.93
C LEU A 311 -10.55 9.50 2.45
N VAL A 312 -10.07 8.46 3.10
CA VAL A 312 -9.73 8.44 4.52
C VAL A 312 -8.22 8.68 4.66
N PRO A 313 -7.72 9.19 5.80
CA PRO A 313 -6.28 9.27 6.03
C PRO A 313 -5.57 7.97 5.71
N ASN A 314 -4.47 8.09 4.98
CA ASN A 314 -3.63 6.96 4.57
C ASN A 314 -2.42 6.87 5.51
N GLY A 315 -2.26 5.75 6.19
CA GLY A 315 -1.18 5.47 7.14
C GLY A 315 0.16 5.09 6.50
N GLY A 316 0.45 5.67 5.35
CA GLY A 316 1.58 5.42 4.47
C GLY A 316 1.17 4.54 3.28
N GLY A 317 1.72 4.85 2.10
CA GLY A 317 1.45 4.09 0.87
C GLY A 317 2.72 3.90 0.03
N PHE A 318 3.48 4.97 -0.22
CA PHE A 318 4.76 4.95 -0.96
C PHE A 318 4.65 4.35 -2.36
N GLY A 319 3.48 4.49 -3.02
CA GLY A 319 3.14 3.83 -4.27
C GLY A 319 2.51 2.43 -4.13
N GLY A 320 2.58 1.80 -2.96
CA GLY A 320 2.04 0.44 -2.74
C GLY A 320 0.54 0.38 -2.48
N LYS A 321 -0.17 1.50 -2.47
CA LYS A 321 -1.63 1.59 -2.34
C LYS A 321 -2.27 2.35 -3.53
N GLU A 322 -1.59 2.41 -4.67
CA GLU A 322 -2.16 3.00 -5.90
C GLU A 322 -3.08 2.01 -6.60
N ASP A 323 -2.65 0.77 -6.71
CA ASP A 323 -3.47 -0.31 -7.26
C ASP A 323 -4.60 -0.70 -6.31
N LEU A 324 -5.71 -1.15 -6.89
CA LEU A 324 -6.85 -1.66 -6.14
C LEU A 324 -6.44 -2.92 -5.36
N SER A 325 -6.58 -2.90 -4.05
CA SER A 325 -6.26 -4.07 -3.20
C SER A 325 -7.54 -4.66 -2.58
N VAL A 326 -7.88 -4.26 -1.36
CA VAL A 326 -9.06 -4.77 -0.64
C VAL A 326 -10.35 -3.98 -0.92
N GLN A 327 -10.27 -2.85 -1.61
CA GLN A 327 -11.42 -1.98 -1.91
C GLN A 327 -12.49 -2.70 -2.74
N GLY A 328 -12.07 -3.44 -3.78
CA GLY A 328 -12.97 -4.23 -4.61
C GLY A 328 -13.69 -5.32 -3.82
N HIS A 329 -12.96 -6.03 -2.96
CA HIS A 329 -13.53 -7.08 -2.10
C HIS A 329 -14.51 -6.51 -1.07
N ALA A 330 -14.14 -5.44 -0.35
CA ALA A 330 -15.02 -4.80 0.63
C ALA A 330 -16.33 -4.31 -0.03
N SER A 331 -16.21 -3.69 -1.21
CA SER A 331 -17.35 -3.18 -1.97
C SER A 331 -18.24 -4.31 -2.49
N LEU A 332 -17.67 -5.38 -3.04
CA LEU A 332 -18.40 -6.56 -3.48
C LEU A 332 -19.23 -7.18 -2.33
N PHE A 333 -18.59 -7.37 -1.20
CA PHE A 333 -19.23 -8.00 -0.03
C PHE A 333 -20.35 -7.12 0.52
N ALA A 334 -20.10 -5.81 0.68
CA ALA A 334 -21.11 -4.89 1.17
C ALA A 334 -22.30 -4.75 0.22
N TYR A 335 -22.03 -4.67 -1.09
CA TYR A 335 -23.08 -4.57 -2.11
C TYR A 335 -23.99 -5.78 -2.14
N LEU A 336 -23.44 -6.99 -2.10
CA LEU A 336 -24.23 -8.23 -2.19
C LEU A 336 -24.91 -8.60 -0.86
N LEU A 337 -24.29 -8.29 0.29
CA LEU A 337 -24.89 -8.55 1.60
C LEU A 337 -25.86 -7.45 2.07
N LYS A 338 -25.82 -6.28 1.44
CA LYS A 338 -26.56 -5.09 1.88
C LYS A 338 -26.29 -4.72 3.35
N LYS A 339 -25.04 -4.92 3.79
CA LYS A 339 -24.52 -4.63 5.13
C LYS A 339 -23.18 -3.94 5.03
N PRO A 340 -22.78 -3.10 6.02
CA PRO A 340 -21.39 -2.59 6.06
C PRO A 340 -20.39 -3.73 6.21
N VAL A 341 -19.33 -3.72 5.39
CA VAL A 341 -18.26 -4.71 5.47
C VAL A 341 -16.89 -4.02 5.48
N LYS A 342 -16.04 -4.39 6.43
CA LYS A 342 -14.64 -3.95 6.50
C LYS A 342 -13.72 -5.11 6.20
N VAL A 343 -12.76 -4.89 5.29
CA VAL A 343 -11.66 -5.81 5.00
C VAL A 343 -10.37 -5.14 5.42
N THR A 344 -9.59 -5.77 6.30
CA THR A 344 -8.27 -5.28 6.75
C THR A 344 -7.29 -6.42 6.72
N LEU A 345 -6.19 -6.26 5.99
CA LEU A 345 -5.13 -7.26 5.92
C LEU A 345 -4.27 -7.27 7.20
N THR A 346 -3.79 -8.44 7.60
CA THR A 346 -2.67 -8.54 8.55
C THR A 346 -1.38 -8.07 7.89
N ARG A 347 -0.29 -7.95 8.65
CA ARG A 347 1.02 -7.59 8.08
C ARG A 347 1.50 -8.65 7.09
N GLU A 348 1.32 -9.91 7.39
CA GLU A 348 1.68 -11.02 6.52
C GLU A 348 0.88 -11.00 5.22
N GLU A 349 -0.44 -10.82 5.31
CA GLU A 349 -1.34 -10.72 4.15
C GLU A 349 -1.00 -9.49 3.28
N SER A 350 -0.71 -8.35 3.91
CA SER A 350 -0.25 -7.13 3.24
C SER A 350 1.05 -7.37 2.45
N MET A 351 2.04 -8.02 3.07
CA MET A 351 3.31 -8.35 2.42
C MET A 351 3.16 -9.36 1.26
N ILE A 352 2.11 -10.15 1.26
CA ILE A 352 1.80 -11.11 0.20
C ILE A 352 1.08 -10.40 -0.96
N MET A 353 0.09 -9.57 -0.67
CA MET A 353 -0.89 -9.11 -1.65
C MET A 353 -0.41 -7.92 -2.49
N HIS A 354 0.03 -6.83 -1.88
CA HIS A 354 0.27 -5.60 -2.65
C HIS A 354 1.50 -5.67 -3.57
N PRO A 355 1.52 -4.91 -4.68
CA PRO A 355 2.66 -4.86 -5.59
C PRO A 355 3.90 -4.33 -4.88
N LYS A 356 5.06 -4.79 -5.32
CA LYS A 356 6.37 -4.38 -4.80
C LYS A 356 7.06 -3.45 -5.79
N ARG A 357 7.96 -2.60 -5.29
CA ARG A 357 8.88 -1.93 -6.19
C ARG A 357 9.68 -2.97 -6.97
N HIS A 358 9.67 -2.87 -8.31
CA HIS A 358 10.37 -3.78 -9.18
C HIS A 358 11.89 -3.73 -8.95
N PRO A 359 12.60 -4.86 -8.97
CA PRO A 359 14.04 -4.86 -9.15
C PRO A 359 14.34 -4.38 -10.56
N VAL A 360 15.45 -3.66 -10.72
CA VAL A 360 15.89 -3.17 -12.03
C VAL A 360 17.31 -3.66 -12.26
N TRP A 361 17.54 -4.28 -13.40
CA TRP A 361 18.87 -4.56 -13.93
C TRP A 361 19.24 -3.46 -14.91
N MET A 362 20.44 -2.87 -14.79
CA MET A 362 20.85 -1.70 -15.54
C MET A 362 22.25 -1.91 -16.10
N ASP A 363 22.36 -1.89 -17.42
CA ASP A 363 23.64 -1.85 -18.15
C ASP A 363 23.90 -0.39 -18.58
N ILE A 364 24.96 0.23 -18.04
CA ILE A 364 25.21 1.66 -18.21
C ILE A 364 26.63 1.86 -18.74
N THR A 365 26.73 2.58 -19.86
CA THR A 365 27.99 3.13 -20.35
C THR A 365 27.90 4.65 -20.41
N LEU A 366 28.84 5.33 -19.75
CA LEU A 366 28.97 6.78 -19.74
C LEU A 366 30.29 7.19 -20.40
N ALA A 367 30.28 8.34 -21.08
CA ALA A 367 31.50 8.99 -21.55
C ALA A 367 31.49 10.47 -21.17
N CYS A 368 32.69 11.01 -20.90
CA CYS A 368 32.88 12.44 -20.57
C CYS A 368 34.09 13.03 -21.26
N ASP A 369 34.15 14.36 -21.28
CA ASP A 369 35.31 15.13 -21.72
C ASP A 369 36.39 15.27 -20.61
N GLU A 370 37.42 16.05 -20.89
CA GLU A 370 38.59 16.21 -19.99
C GLU A 370 38.26 16.97 -18.69
N ILE A 371 37.14 17.67 -18.63
CA ILE A 371 36.67 18.38 -17.43
C ILE A 371 35.54 17.64 -16.70
N GLY A 372 35.24 16.40 -17.13
CA GLY A 372 34.20 15.56 -16.51
C GLY A 372 32.78 15.83 -16.95
N LYS A 373 32.54 16.66 -17.97
CA LYS A 373 31.21 16.89 -18.53
C LYS A 373 30.77 15.68 -19.34
N LEU A 374 29.60 15.14 -19.04
CA LEU A 374 29.02 14.01 -19.79
C LEU A 374 28.80 14.37 -21.27
N THR A 375 29.31 13.53 -22.15
CA THR A 375 29.21 13.68 -23.60
C THR A 375 28.32 12.63 -24.25
N ALA A 376 28.22 11.44 -23.66
CA ALA A 376 27.31 10.39 -24.10
C ALA A 376 26.91 9.46 -22.95
N MET A 377 25.74 8.86 -23.09
CA MET A 377 25.24 7.79 -22.23
C MET A 377 24.54 6.73 -23.08
N LYS A 378 24.83 5.46 -22.78
CA LYS A 378 24.05 4.32 -23.23
C LYS A 378 23.51 3.62 -21.99
N PHE A 379 22.21 3.43 -21.96
CA PHE A 379 21.48 2.88 -20.81
C PHE A 379 20.48 1.84 -21.29
N LEU A 380 20.57 0.64 -20.77
CA LEU A 380 19.58 -0.43 -20.93
C LEU A 380 19.13 -0.86 -19.54
N ALA A 381 17.78 -0.90 -19.30
CA ALA A 381 17.21 -1.35 -18.03
C ALA A 381 16.05 -2.33 -18.28
#